data_a4db099d2bc422b1fac47d928c113c45
#
_entry.id   a4db099d2bc422b1fac47d928c113c45
#
_cell.length_a   1.000
_cell.length_b   1.000
_cell.length_c   1.000
_cell.angle_alpha   90.00
_cell.angle_beta   90.00
_cell.angle_gamma   90.00
#
_symmetry.space_group_name_H-M   'P 1'
#
loop_
_entity.id
_entity.type
_entity.pdbx_description
1 polymer ?
#
loop_
_entity_poly.entity_id
_entity_poly.type
_entity_poly.pdbx_seq_one_letter_code
_entity_poly.pdbx_strand_id
1 'polypeptide(L)'
;MALVNEHFLKLPGSYLFSDIAKKVNTFRITHPKQEVIRLGIGDVTRPLPPVCIEAMHKAVEEMADARTFRGYGPEQGYDFLIEAILKHDYLPRGIHFGPTEIFVNDGAKSDTGNIGDILRHDNSVGVTDPIYPVYIDSNVMCGRAGVLEGNGQWSNVTYMPCTAENDFIPEIPDKRIDIVYLCYPNNPTGTTLTKPELKKWVDYALANDTLILFDAAYEAFIREDDVPHSIYEIKGAKKCAIEFRSFSKTAGFTGVRCGYT
;
A
#
# COMPACT_ATOMS: atom_id res chain seq x y z
N MET A 1 -3.52 -34.19 -11.83
CA MET A 1 -4.05 -33.31 -10.79
C MET A 1 -3.14 -32.10 -10.73
N ALA A 2 -3.66 -30.89 -10.65
CA ALA A 2 -2.84 -29.67 -10.50
C ALA A 2 -2.16 -29.69 -9.14
N LEU A 3 -0.90 -29.22 -9.09
CA LEU A 3 -0.13 -29.07 -7.85
C LEU A 3 -0.33 -27.65 -7.30
N VAL A 4 -0.33 -27.53 -5.99
CA VAL A 4 -0.40 -26.25 -5.30
C VAL A 4 0.98 -25.59 -5.34
N ASN A 5 1.01 -24.24 -5.44
CA ASN A 5 2.23 -23.48 -5.31
C ASN A 5 2.78 -23.67 -3.87
N GLU A 6 3.94 -24.32 -3.76
CA GLU A 6 4.56 -24.68 -2.48
C GLU A 6 4.91 -23.47 -1.59
N HIS A 7 5.10 -22.30 -2.20
CA HIS A 7 5.41 -21.09 -1.45
C HIS A 7 4.25 -20.64 -0.54
N PHE A 8 3.01 -20.94 -0.92
CA PHE A 8 1.84 -20.69 -0.05
C PHE A 8 1.86 -21.52 1.23
N LEU A 9 2.48 -22.70 1.20
CA LEU A 9 2.61 -23.56 2.38
C LEU A 9 3.62 -23.03 3.42
N LYS A 10 4.43 -22.05 3.03
CA LYS A 10 5.41 -21.41 3.93
C LYS A 10 4.76 -20.32 4.80
N LEU A 11 3.63 -19.75 4.36
CA LEU A 11 2.92 -18.76 5.15
C LEU A 11 2.37 -19.35 6.45
N PRO A 12 2.27 -18.55 7.54
CA PRO A 12 1.55 -18.96 8.72
C PRO A 12 0.15 -19.44 8.37
N GLY A 13 -0.32 -20.53 8.97
CA GLY A 13 -1.60 -21.17 8.65
C GLY A 13 -2.84 -20.30 8.95
N SER A 14 -2.65 -19.12 9.51
CA SER A 14 -3.70 -18.13 9.73
C SER A 14 -3.15 -16.70 9.59
N TYR A 15 -3.94 -15.85 8.94
CA TYR A 15 -3.64 -14.43 8.82
C TYR A 15 -3.82 -13.73 10.17
N LEU A 16 -2.86 -12.90 10.57
CA LEU A 16 -2.80 -12.24 11.89
C LEU A 16 -4.14 -11.65 12.35
N PHE A 17 -4.82 -10.92 11.49
CA PHE A 17 -6.09 -10.29 11.82
C PHE A 17 -7.24 -11.28 12.04
N SER A 18 -7.21 -12.43 11.36
CA SER A 18 -8.16 -13.52 11.57
C SER A 18 -7.98 -14.16 12.94
N ASP A 19 -6.75 -14.34 13.38
CA ASP A 19 -6.46 -14.89 14.71
C ASP A 19 -6.82 -13.93 15.84
N ILE A 20 -6.56 -12.62 15.64
CA ILE A 20 -7.00 -11.59 16.57
C ILE A 20 -8.53 -11.59 16.67
N ALA A 21 -9.25 -11.67 15.55
CA ALA A 21 -10.71 -11.73 15.55
C ALA A 21 -11.25 -12.95 16.32
N LYS A 22 -10.64 -14.13 16.11
CA LYS A 22 -10.99 -15.35 16.88
C LYS A 22 -10.75 -15.18 18.39
N LYS A 23 -9.58 -14.64 18.76
CA LYS A 23 -9.24 -14.37 20.18
C LYS A 23 -10.23 -13.40 20.83
N VAL A 24 -10.57 -12.32 20.14
CA VAL A 24 -11.57 -11.34 20.61
C VAL A 24 -12.95 -11.99 20.79
N ASN A 25 -13.38 -12.81 19.84
CA ASN A 25 -14.67 -13.50 19.94
C ASN A 25 -14.68 -14.49 21.11
N THR A 26 -13.63 -15.27 21.30
CA THR A 26 -13.49 -16.19 22.44
C THR A 26 -13.53 -15.41 23.76
N PHE A 27 -12.80 -14.29 23.85
CA PHE A 27 -12.77 -13.46 25.04
C PHE A 27 -14.18 -12.91 25.39
N ARG A 28 -14.92 -12.42 24.39
CA ARG A 28 -16.28 -11.92 24.60
C ARG A 28 -17.26 -12.97 25.11
N ILE A 29 -17.12 -14.21 24.62
CA ILE A 29 -17.93 -15.35 25.07
C ILE A 29 -17.61 -15.69 26.53
N THR A 30 -16.33 -15.71 26.88
CA THR A 30 -15.88 -16.08 28.23
C THR A 30 -16.00 -14.95 29.25
N HIS A 31 -16.07 -13.68 28.77
CA HIS A 31 -16.14 -12.49 29.62
C HIS A 31 -17.26 -11.53 29.15
N PRO A 32 -18.54 -11.97 29.18
CA PRO A 32 -19.64 -11.23 28.53
C PRO A 32 -19.96 -9.87 29.19
N LYS A 33 -19.42 -9.60 30.36
CA LYS A 33 -19.59 -8.32 31.08
C LYS A 33 -18.42 -7.35 30.86
N GLN A 34 -17.36 -7.77 30.15
CA GLN A 34 -16.20 -6.92 29.91
C GLN A 34 -16.28 -6.32 28.51
N GLU A 35 -16.10 -5.01 28.44
CA GLU A 35 -15.97 -4.30 27.17
C GLU A 35 -14.58 -4.53 26.59
N VAL A 36 -14.52 -4.77 25.27
CA VAL A 36 -13.28 -4.91 24.52
C VAL A 36 -13.06 -3.67 23.68
N ILE A 37 -12.05 -2.88 24.04
CA ILE A 37 -11.58 -1.75 23.24
C ILE A 37 -10.68 -2.28 22.14
N ARG A 38 -11.08 -2.08 20.89
CA ARG A 38 -10.37 -2.60 19.71
C ARG A 38 -9.45 -1.52 19.14
N LEU A 39 -8.14 -1.70 19.32
CA LEU A 39 -7.09 -0.79 18.83
C LEU A 39 -6.18 -1.47 17.78
N GLY A 40 -6.50 -2.68 17.34
CA GLY A 40 -5.63 -3.52 16.53
C GLY A 40 -5.75 -3.31 15.01
N ILE A 41 -6.80 -2.67 14.52
CA ILE A 41 -7.01 -2.42 13.09
C ILE A 41 -7.35 -0.95 12.91
N GLY A 42 -6.53 -0.26 12.11
CA GLY A 42 -6.78 1.12 11.69
C GLY A 42 -7.88 1.17 10.62
N ASP A 43 -9.12 0.99 11.04
CA ASP A 43 -10.27 1.14 10.14
C ASP A 43 -10.90 2.52 10.28
N VAL A 44 -11.68 2.94 9.28
CA VAL A 44 -12.47 4.17 9.35
C VAL A 44 -13.61 4.01 10.35
N THR A 45 -13.83 5.04 11.17
CA THR A 45 -14.84 5.04 12.24
C THR A 45 -16.00 5.99 11.97
N ARG A 46 -15.96 6.72 10.85
CA ARG A 46 -17.00 7.68 10.46
C ARG A 46 -17.74 7.15 9.22
N PRO A 47 -19.05 7.48 9.10
CA PRO A 47 -19.79 7.26 7.85
C PRO A 47 -19.12 7.97 6.67
N LEU A 48 -19.42 7.49 5.46
CA LEU A 48 -18.99 8.17 4.23
C LEU A 48 -19.50 9.61 4.19
N PRO A 49 -18.73 10.56 3.65
CA PRO A 49 -19.21 11.91 3.41
C PRO A 49 -20.49 11.92 2.56
N PRO A 50 -21.46 12.81 2.84
CA PRO A 50 -22.70 12.86 2.07
C PRO A 50 -22.50 13.00 0.56
N VAL A 51 -21.49 13.75 0.13
CA VAL A 51 -21.14 13.90 -1.29
C VAL A 51 -20.77 12.58 -1.96
N CYS A 52 -20.11 11.67 -1.24
CA CYS A 52 -19.77 10.34 -1.76
C CYS A 52 -21.04 9.48 -1.89
N ILE A 53 -21.95 9.54 -0.92
CA ILE A 53 -23.24 8.83 -0.97
C ILE A 53 -24.06 9.33 -2.16
N GLU A 54 -24.17 10.66 -2.33
CA GLU A 54 -24.89 11.26 -3.47
C GLU A 54 -24.29 10.82 -4.81
N ALA A 55 -22.97 10.84 -4.94
CA ALA A 55 -22.30 10.41 -6.16
C ALA A 55 -22.56 8.93 -6.48
N MET A 56 -22.56 8.04 -5.46
CA MET A 56 -22.88 6.63 -5.63
C MET A 56 -24.35 6.41 -6.05
N HIS A 57 -25.30 7.16 -5.49
CA HIS A 57 -26.70 7.12 -5.94
C HIS A 57 -26.83 7.51 -7.41
N LYS A 58 -26.20 8.61 -7.84
CA LYS A 58 -26.18 9.02 -9.25
C LYS A 58 -25.57 7.96 -10.16
N ALA A 59 -24.48 7.32 -9.74
CA ALA A 59 -23.85 6.25 -10.51
C ALA A 59 -24.77 5.03 -10.66
N VAL A 60 -25.55 4.69 -9.64
CA VAL A 60 -26.57 3.61 -9.74
C VAL A 60 -27.70 4.02 -10.69
N GLU A 61 -28.18 5.27 -10.65
CA GLU A 61 -29.21 5.78 -11.56
C GLU A 61 -28.73 5.78 -13.02
N GLU A 62 -27.45 6.12 -13.28
CA GLU A 62 -26.84 6.03 -14.62
C GLU A 62 -26.91 4.59 -15.19
N MET A 63 -26.83 3.56 -14.35
CA MET A 63 -26.90 2.16 -14.78
C MET A 63 -28.30 1.74 -15.21
N ALA A 64 -29.35 2.46 -14.82
CA ALA A 64 -30.74 2.16 -15.18
C ALA A 64 -31.17 2.72 -16.56
N ASP A 65 -30.41 3.65 -17.14
CA ASP A 65 -30.73 4.26 -18.44
C ASP A 65 -29.75 3.73 -19.52
N ALA A 66 -30.30 3.19 -20.60
CA ALA A 66 -29.51 2.64 -21.71
C ALA A 66 -28.54 3.66 -22.36
N ARG A 67 -28.79 4.97 -22.21
CA ARG A 67 -27.92 6.02 -22.75
C ARG A 67 -26.71 6.29 -21.89
N THR A 68 -26.77 5.98 -20.59
CA THR A 68 -25.73 6.25 -19.61
C THR A 68 -25.16 4.98 -18.99
N PHE A 69 -25.80 3.84 -19.27
CA PHE A 69 -25.31 2.52 -18.84
C PHE A 69 -23.85 2.31 -19.24
N ARG A 70 -23.07 1.80 -18.31
CA ARG A 70 -21.65 1.50 -18.49
C ARG A 70 -21.41 0.01 -18.31
N GLY A 71 -20.89 -0.65 -19.35
CA GLY A 71 -20.38 -2.01 -19.28
C GLY A 71 -18.96 -2.06 -18.73
N TYR A 72 -18.10 -2.90 -19.30
CA TYR A 72 -16.67 -2.88 -18.97
C TYR A 72 -16.06 -1.51 -19.24
N GLY A 73 -15.39 -0.96 -18.25
CA GLY A 73 -14.61 0.28 -18.40
C GLY A 73 -13.31 0.05 -19.16
N PRO A 74 -12.60 1.14 -19.50
CA PRO A 74 -11.22 1.05 -19.98
C PRO A 74 -10.32 0.37 -18.93
N GLU A 75 -9.32 -0.40 -19.38
CA GLU A 75 -8.43 -1.18 -18.50
C GLU A 75 -7.69 -0.34 -17.47
N GLN A 76 -7.34 0.89 -17.81
CA GLN A 76 -6.67 1.83 -16.89
C GLN A 76 -7.64 2.58 -15.96
N GLY A 77 -8.93 2.57 -16.25
CA GLY A 77 -9.96 3.33 -15.55
C GLY A 77 -10.62 4.36 -16.47
N TYR A 78 -11.71 4.97 -15.99
CA TYR A 78 -12.43 5.99 -16.76
C TYR A 78 -11.64 7.30 -16.81
N ASP A 79 -11.62 7.95 -17.97
CA ASP A 79 -10.90 9.21 -18.22
C ASP A 79 -11.27 10.29 -17.21
N PHE A 80 -12.55 10.44 -16.87
CA PHE A 80 -12.99 11.46 -15.90
C PHE A 80 -12.36 11.31 -14.50
N LEU A 81 -12.09 10.06 -14.08
CA LEU A 81 -11.43 9.79 -12.80
C LEU A 81 -9.92 10.02 -12.91
N ILE A 82 -9.30 9.54 -13.99
CA ILE A 82 -7.87 9.76 -14.26
C ILE A 82 -7.56 11.25 -14.34
N GLU A 83 -8.37 12.02 -15.09
CA GLU A 83 -8.22 13.47 -15.19
C GLU A 83 -8.39 14.17 -13.82
N ALA A 84 -9.36 13.72 -13.01
CA ALA A 84 -9.56 14.24 -11.67
C ALA A 84 -8.34 13.97 -10.77
N ILE A 85 -7.79 12.76 -10.81
CA ILE A 85 -6.57 12.38 -10.07
C ILE A 85 -5.39 13.27 -10.51
N LEU A 86 -5.15 13.38 -11.81
CA LEU A 86 -4.07 14.21 -12.35
C LEU A 86 -4.21 15.67 -11.90
N LYS A 87 -5.42 16.21 -11.99
CA LYS A 87 -5.72 17.61 -11.68
C LYS A 87 -5.64 17.94 -10.20
N HIS A 88 -6.10 17.03 -9.34
CA HIS A 88 -6.28 17.34 -7.92
C HIS A 88 -5.21 16.75 -7.02
N ASP A 89 -4.60 15.61 -7.39
CA ASP A 89 -3.57 14.98 -6.57
C ASP A 89 -2.15 15.33 -7.01
N TYR A 90 -1.89 15.42 -8.31
CA TYR A 90 -0.53 15.59 -8.81
C TYR A 90 -0.19 17.01 -9.26
N LEU A 91 -1.04 17.63 -10.06
CA LEU A 91 -0.77 18.95 -10.63
C LEU A 91 -0.51 20.03 -9.56
N PRO A 92 -1.24 20.11 -8.43
CA PRO A 92 -0.97 21.08 -7.38
C PRO A 92 0.41 20.94 -6.72
N ARG A 93 1.02 19.75 -6.84
CA ARG A 93 2.36 19.43 -6.34
C ARG A 93 3.46 19.62 -7.40
N GLY A 94 3.10 20.14 -8.57
CA GLY A 94 4.04 20.32 -9.68
C GLY A 94 4.43 19.01 -10.37
N ILE A 95 3.66 17.95 -10.17
CA ILE A 95 3.89 16.64 -10.77
C ILE A 95 3.03 16.53 -12.04
N HIS A 96 3.67 16.21 -13.15
CA HIS A 96 3.01 16.07 -14.44
C HIS A 96 3.08 14.61 -14.93
N PHE A 97 1.93 13.97 -15.01
CA PHE A 97 1.75 12.65 -15.61
C PHE A 97 0.86 12.73 -16.85
N GLY A 98 1.08 11.82 -17.80
CA GLY A 98 0.11 11.53 -18.84
C GLY A 98 -0.99 10.59 -18.35
N PRO A 99 -2.13 10.52 -19.03
CA PRO A 99 -3.24 9.65 -18.63
C PRO A 99 -2.86 8.16 -18.65
N THR A 100 -1.87 7.77 -19.43
CA THR A 100 -1.37 6.39 -19.52
C THR A 100 -0.44 5.98 -18.38
N GLU A 101 -0.13 6.90 -17.47
CA GLU A 101 0.70 6.65 -16.28
C GLU A 101 -0.12 6.45 -15.01
N ILE A 102 -1.46 6.45 -15.09
CA ILE A 102 -2.39 6.23 -13.98
C ILE A 102 -3.24 4.98 -14.25
N PHE A 103 -3.32 4.10 -13.26
CA PHE A 103 -4.09 2.87 -13.30
C PHE A 103 -5.04 2.84 -12.09
N VAL A 104 -6.34 2.90 -12.34
CA VAL A 104 -7.37 2.81 -11.29
C VAL A 104 -7.56 1.34 -10.90
N ASN A 105 -7.69 1.10 -9.60
CA ASN A 105 -7.80 -0.24 -9.03
C ASN A 105 -8.83 -0.30 -7.89
N ASP A 106 -9.02 -1.47 -7.30
CA ASP A 106 -9.93 -1.70 -6.16
C ASP A 106 -9.26 -1.46 -4.78
N GLY A 107 -8.17 -0.74 -4.75
CA GLY A 107 -7.42 -0.37 -3.56
C GLY A 107 -5.96 -0.82 -3.60
N ALA A 108 -5.06 -0.03 -3.03
CA ALA A 108 -3.61 -0.23 -3.09
C ALA A 108 -3.14 -1.65 -2.70
N LYS A 109 -3.88 -2.35 -1.81
CA LYS A 109 -3.52 -3.72 -1.40
C LYS A 109 -3.53 -4.71 -2.57
N SER A 110 -4.48 -4.61 -3.48
CA SER A 110 -4.56 -5.48 -4.65
C SER A 110 -3.36 -5.27 -5.57
N ASP A 111 -3.02 -4.02 -5.85
CA ASP A 111 -1.88 -3.71 -6.70
C ASP A 111 -0.55 -4.07 -6.05
N THR A 112 -0.37 -3.81 -4.75
CA THR A 112 0.85 -4.23 -4.03
C THR A 112 1.04 -5.75 -4.02
N GLY A 113 -0.04 -6.52 -4.07
CA GLY A 113 0.01 -7.97 -4.22
C GLY A 113 0.31 -8.40 -5.65
N ASN A 114 -0.39 -7.80 -6.62
CA ASN A 114 -0.35 -8.22 -8.03
C ASN A 114 0.90 -7.74 -8.77
N ILE A 115 1.48 -6.59 -8.39
CA ILE A 115 2.71 -6.07 -9.02
C ILE A 115 3.85 -7.09 -9.00
N GLY A 116 3.81 -8.00 -8.05
CA GLY A 116 4.76 -9.09 -7.95
C GLY A 116 4.81 -10.01 -9.17
N ASP A 117 3.71 -10.14 -9.92
CA ASP A 117 3.61 -11.05 -11.05
C ASP A 117 4.46 -10.60 -12.25
N ILE A 118 4.69 -9.29 -12.40
CA ILE A 118 5.55 -8.74 -13.46
C ILE A 118 7.04 -8.69 -13.07
N LEU A 119 7.37 -9.02 -11.82
CA LEU A 119 8.73 -8.96 -11.30
C LEU A 119 9.33 -10.37 -11.17
N ARG A 120 10.62 -10.51 -11.51
CA ARG A 120 11.32 -11.79 -11.47
C ARG A 120 11.36 -12.37 -10.03
N HIS A 121 11.38 -13.71 -9.95
CA HIS A 121 11.39 -14.43 -8.67
C HIS A 121 12.73 -14.33 -7.91
N ASP A 122 13.82 -14.02 -8.64
CA ASP A 122 15.17 -13.91 -8.08
C ASP A 122 15.52 -12.47 -7.63
N ASN A 123 14.61 -11.51 -7.75
CA ASN A 123 14.81 -10.17 -7.22
C ASN A 123 14.95 -10.20 -5.69
N SER A 124 15.96 -9.52 -5.18
CA SER A 124 16.12 -9.27 -3.75
C SER A 124 15.11 -8.21 -3.27
N VAL A 125 14.62 -8.37 -2.04
CA VAL A 125 13.57 -7.53 -1.46
C VAL A 125 14.07 -6.86 -0.18
N GLY A 126 13.81 -5.56 -0.05
CA GLY A 126 14.02 -4.79 1.17
C GLY A 126 12.71 -4.22 1.71
N VAL A 127 12.57 -4.26 3.03
CA VAL A 127 11.42 -3.71 3.74
C VAL A 127 11.88 -2.98 4.99
N THR A 128 11.15 -1.95 5.40
CA THR A 128 11.32 -1.37 6.75
C THR A 128 10.80 -2.36 7.80
N ASP A 129 11.29 -2.28 9.03
CA ASP A 129 10.86 -3.13 10.14
C ASP A 129 10.59 -2.27 11.39
N PRO A 130 9.33 -2.17 11.86
CA PRO A 130 8.13 -2.90 11.41
C PRO A 130 7.51 -2.36 10.12
N ILE A 131 6.78 -3.24 9.43
CA ILE A 131 6.07 -2.91 8.18
C ILE A 131 4.72 -3.61 8.07
N TYR A 132 3.90 -3.16 7.14
CA TYR A 132 2.63 -3.82 6.80
C TYR A 132 2.91 -5.23 6.23
N PRO A 133 2.38 -6.31 6.86
CA PRO A 133 2.77 -7.69 6.55
C PRO A 133 2.57 -8.12 5.09
N VAL A 134 1.64 -7.48 4.39
CA VAL A 134 1.28 -7.84 3.01
C VAL A 134 2.47 -7.76 2.06
N TYR A 135 3.42 -6.84 2.26
CA TYR A 135 4.60 -6.75 1.39
C TYR A 135 5.50 -7.99 1.53
N ILE A 136 5.62 -8.53 2.74
CA ILE A 136 6.36 -9.77 2.97
C ILE A 136 5.56 -10.96 2.43
N ASP A 137 4.29 -11.07 2.80
CA ASP A 137 3.44 -12.20 2.43
C ASP A 137 3.35 -12.38 0.91
N SER A 138 3.18 -11.28 0.15
CA SER A 138 3.15 -11.33 -1.31
C SER A 138 4.47 -11.83 -1.90
N ASN A 139 5.61 -11.42 -1.34
CA ASN A 139 6.92 -11.91 -1.79
C ASN A 139 7.20 -13.37 -1.37
N VAL A 140 6.66 -13.83 -0.25
CA VAL A 140 6.66 -15.26 0.10
C VAL A 140 5.86 -16.05 -0.93
N MET A 141 4.63 -15.63 -1.23
CA MET A 141 3.76 -16.30 -2.22
C MET A 141 4.40 -16.36 -3.62
N CYS A 142 5.12 -15.31 -4.00
CA CYS A 142 5.89 -15.28 -5.26
C CYS A 142 7.22 -16.02 -5.22
N GLY A 143 7.63 -16.58 -4.05
CA GLY A 143 8.88 -17.35 -3.92
C GLY A 143 10.15 -16.53 -3.73
N ARG A 144 10.08 -15.20 -3.56
CA ARG A 144 11.25 -14.30 -3.38
C ARG A 144 11.84 -14.35 -1.98
N ALA A 145 11.02 -14.65 -0.97
CA ALA A 145 11.41 -14.45 0.43
C ALA A 145 12.40 -15.50 0.97
N GLY A 146 12.60 -16.63 0.28
CA GLY A 146 13.48 -17.68 0.77
C GLY A 146 12.83 -18.59 1.81
N VAL A 147 13.51 -18.80 2.94
CA VAL A 147 13.04 -19.62 4.06
C VAL A 147 12.84 -18.77 5.32
N LEU A 148 11.86 -19.16 6.15
CA LEU A 148 11.64 -18.52 7.43
C LEU A 148 12.68 -19.02 8.43
N GLU A 149 13.44 -18.10 9.01
CA GLU A 149 14.49 -18.39 9.99
C GLU A 149 13.97 -18.39 11.43
N GLY A 150 14.77 -18.92 12.35
CA GLY A 150 14.40 -19.04 13.76
C GLY A 150 14.17 -17.71 14.50
N ASN A 151 14.64 -16.59 13.95
CA ASN A 151 14.39 -15.23 14.43
C ASN A 151 13.06 -14.61 13.91
N GLY A 152 12.31 -15.37 13.08
CA GLY A 152 11.05 -14.91 12.49
C GLY A 152 11.21 -14.05 11.23
N GLN A 153 12.41 -13.91 10.69
CA GLN A 153 12.71 -13.20 9.45
C GLN A 153 12.89 -14.17 8.26
N TRP A 154 12.68 -13.66 7.05
CA TRP A 154 12.86 -14.43 5.82
C TRP A 154 14.27 -14.21 5.26
N SER A 155 14.97 -15.30 4.92
CA SER A 155 16.40 -15.29 4.57
C SER A 155 16.78 -14.41 3.38
N ASN A 156 15.86 -14.21 2.42
CA ASN A 156 16.09 -13.37 1.21
C ASN A 156 15.48 -11.97 1.32
N VAL A 157 14.94 -11.61 2.49
CA VAL A 157 14.40 -10.26 2.74
C VAL A 157 15.41 -9.48 3.57
N THR A 158 15.70 -8.27 3.13
CA THR A 158 16.53 -7.32 3.89
C THR A 158 15.60 -6.47 4.75
N TYR A 159 15.72 -6.60 6.05
CA TYR A 159 14.97 -5.81 7.01
C TYR A 159 15.77 -4.57 7.41
N MET A 160 15.14 -3.42 7.33
CA MET A 160 15.72 -2.12 7.68
C MET A 160 15.06 -1.61 8.95
N PRO A 161 15.71 -1.71 10.12
CA PRO A 161 15.09 -1.37 11.39
C PRO A 161 14.62 0.09 11.45
N CYS A 162 13.40 0.29 11.96
CA CYS A 162 12.82 1.59 12.27
C CYS A 162 12.41 1.57 13.73
N THR A 163 13.29 2.05 14.61
CA THR A 163 13.17 2.01 16.06
C THR A 163 13.26 3.40 16.66
N ALA A 164 13.00 3.54 17.95
CA ALA A 164 13.14 4.82 18.64
C ALA A 164 14.59 5.33 18.66
N GLU A 165 15.57 4.43 18.61
CA GLU A 165 16.99 4.77 18.63
C GLU A 165 17.47 5.43 17.33
N ASN A 166 16.76 5.20 16.21
CA ASN A 166 17.07 5.83 14.92
C ASN A 166 15.94 6.76 14.44
N ASP A 167 15.11 7.26 15.36
CA ASP A 167 13.97 8.13 15.07
C ASP A 167 13.01 7.53 14.02
N PHE A 168 12.92 6.20 13.94
CA PHE A 168 12.17 5.44 12.96
C PHE A 168 12.55 5.72 11.50
N ILE A 169 13.77 6.23 11.26
CA ILE A 169 14.31 6.52 9.93
C ILE A 169 15.18 5.33 9.50
N PRO A 170 14.79 4.57 8.46
CA PRO A 170 15.58 3.42 8.02
C PRO A 170 16.88 3.87 7.36
N GLU A 171 17.96 3.19 7.69
CA GLU A 171 19.25 3.40 7.04
C GLU A 171 19.24 2.87 5.61
N ILE A 172 19.95 3.57 4.73
CA ILE A 172 20.16 3.13 3.36
C ILE A 172 21.09 1.91 3.37
N PRO A 173 20.70 0.78 2.74
CA PRO A 173 21.53 -0.42 2.71
C PRO A 173 22.85 -0.23 1.95
N ASP A 174 23.93 -0.81 2.47
CA ASP A 174 25.24 -0.80 1.78
C ASP A 174 25.28 -1.73 0.56
N LYS A 175 24.34 -2.68 0.45
CA LYS A 175 24.21 -3.61 -0.66
C LYS A 175 23.09 -3.22 -1.60
N ARG A 176 23.20 -3.63 -2.86
CA ARG A 176 22.12 -3.51 -3.83
C ARG A 176 20.92 -4.37 -3.41
N ILE A 177 19.72 -3.79 -3.50
CA ILE A 177 18.42 -4.46 -3.36
C ILE A 177 17.61 -4.13 -4.61
N ASP A 178 16.99 -5.13 -5.23
CA ASP A 178 16.27 -4.91 -6.50
C ASP A 178 14.92 -4.25 -6.29
N ILE A 179 14.21 -4.60 -5.20
CA ILE A 179 12.87 -4.07 -4.87
C ILE A 179 12.87 -3.59 -3.43
N VAL A 180 12.50 -2.33 -3.20
CA VAL A 180 12.35 -1.77 -1.84
C VAL A 180 10.91 -1.29 -1.65
N TYR A 181 10.26 -1.78 -0.60
CA TYR A 181 8.95 -1.29 -0.16
C TYR A 181 9.12 -0.18 0.87
N LEU A 182 8.53 0.96 0.59
CA LEU A 182 8.45 2.10 1.50
C LEU A 182 6.99 2.49 1.68
N CYS A 183 6.52 2.56 2.93
CA CYS A 183 5.17 2.99 3.27
C CYS A 183 5.23 4.25 4.10
N TYR A 184 4.79 5.40 3.57
CA TYR A 184 4.83 6.66 4.31
C TYR A 184 3.60 7.53 4.02
N PRO A 185 2.92 7.98 5.08
CA PRO A 185 3.09 7.63 6.50
C PRO A 185 3.05 6.13 6.75
N ASN A 186 3.96 5.64 7.62
CA ASN A 186 4.16 4.20 7.79
C ASN A 186 3.01 3.51 8.55
N ASN A 187 2.65 2.33 8.10
CA ASN A 187 1.88 1.37 8.86
C ASN A 187 2.83 0.24 9.34
N PRO A 188 3.08 0.09 10.67
CA PRO A 188 2.22 0.51 11.79
C PRO A 188 2.69 1.73 12.60
N THR A 189 3.86 2.32 12.34
CA THR A 189 4.48 3.30 13.25
C THR A 189 3.84 4.71 13.17
N GLY A 190 3.21 5.06 12.05
CA GLY A 190 2.68 6.39 11.79
C GLY A 190 3.74 7.44 11.47
N THR A 191 5.02 7.05 11.38
CA THR A 191 6.13 7.94 11.07
C THR A 191 6.18 8.30 9.58
N THR A 192 6.89 9.38 9.26
CA THR A 192 7.06 9.91 7.91
C THR A 192 8.54 10.11 7.60
N LEU A 193 8.85 10.38 6.34
CA LEU A 193 10.16 10.84 5.90
C LEU A 193 10.03 12.26 5.35
N THR A 194 10.98 13.12 5.69
CA THR A 194 11.13 14.43 5.08
C THR A 194 11.60 14.32 3.63
N LYS A 195 11.48 15.41 2.85
CA LYS A 195 11.99 15.43 1.46
C LYS A 195 13.48 15.07 1.35
N PRO A 196 14.39 15.56 2.23
CA PRO A 196 15.79 15.14 2.20
C PRO A 196 16.02 13.65 2.49
N GLU A 197 15.24 13.08 3.40
CA GLU A 197 15.35 11.65 3.75
C GLU A 197 14.83 10.78 2.60
N LEU A 198 13.66 11.09 2.05
CA LEU A 198 13.12 10.36 0.91
C LEU A 198 13.99 10.51 -0.34
N LYS A 199 14.69 11.67 -0.48
CA LYS A 199 15.66 11.86 -1.56
C LYS A 199 16.82 10.86 -1.49
N LYS A 200 17.31 10.49 -0.31
CA LYS A 200 18.37 9.47 -0.17
C LYS A 200 17.93 8.14 -0.78
N TRP A 201 16.67 7.76 -0.60
CA TRP A 201 16.10 6.54 -1.18
C TRP A 201 16.00 6.60 -2.70
N VAL A 202 15.57 7.74 -3.24
CA VAL A 202 15.53 7.95 -4.70
C VAL A 202 16.94 7.94 -5.30
N ASP A 203 17.91 8.58 -4.63
CA ASP A 203 19.32 8.58 -5.08
C ASP A 203 19.91 7.16 -5.03
N TYR A 204 19.66 6.41 -3.95
CA TYR A 204 20.05 5.00 -3.83
C TYR A 204 19.43 4.16 -4.96
N ALA A 205 18.15 4.32 -5.21
CA ALA A 205 17.44 3.56 -6.23
C ALA A 205 18.00 3.82 -7.64
N LEU A 206 18.27 5.09 -7.96
CA LEU A 206 18.87 5.47 -9.24
C LEU A 206 20.31 4.96 -9.41
N ALA A 207 21.08 4.90 -8.32
CA ALA A 207 22.46 4.43 -8.35
C ALA A 207 22.58 2.90 -8.44
N ASN A 208 21.56 2.17 -8.00
CA ASN A 208 21.58 0.71 -7.89
C ASN A 208 20.59 -0.01 -8.82
N ASP A 209 19.90 0.70 -9.72
CA ASP A 209 18.79 0.16 -10.51
C ASP A 209 17.71 -0.54 -9.65
N THR A 210 17.39 0.06 -8.51
CA THR A 210 16.40 -0.43 -7.56
C THR A 210 15.02 0.10 -7.94
N LEU A 211 13.99 -0.73 -7.83
CA LEU A 211 12.59 -0.31 -7.90
C LEU A 211 12.06 0.00 -6.51
N ILE A 212 11.60 1.22 -6.30
CA ILE A 212 10.86 1.60 -5.09
C ILE A 212 9.36 1.36 -5.32
N LEU A 213 8.75 0.55 -4.48
CA LEU A 213 7.31 0.38 -4.36
C LEU A 213 6.84 1.23 -3.17
N PHE A 214 6.28 2.41 -3.48
CA PHE A 214 5.94 3.43 -2.50
C PHE A 214 4.45 3.41 -2.18
N ASP A 215 4.09 3.01 -0.96
CA ASP A 215 2.70 3.00 -0.50
C ASP A 215 2.36 4.30 0.23
N ALA A 216 1.51 5.12 -0.38
CA ALA A 216 1.06 6.41 0.13
C ALA A 216 -0.40 6.39 0.61
N ALA A 217 -0.90 5.23 1.07
CA ALA A 217 -2.31 5.08 1.47
C ALA A 217 -2.76 6.03 2.60
N TYR A 218 -1.81 6.56 3.37
CA TYR A 218 -2.07 7.45 4.51
C TYR A 218 -1.66 8.91 4.25
N GLU A 219 -1.32 9.28 3.02
CA GLU A 219 -0.81 10.62 2.67
C GLU A 219 -1.74 11.77 3.09
N ALA A 220 -3.05 11.53 3.08
CA ALA A 220 -4.05 12.54 3.47
C ALA A 220 -3.94 12.99 4.94
N PHE A 221 -3.20 12.25 5.77
CA PHE A 221 -2.98 12.57 7.18
C PHE A 221 -1.70 13.40 7.43
N ILE A 222 -0.88 13.62 6.40
CA ILE A 222 0.29 14.49 6.48
C ILE A 222 -0.16 15.93 6.72
N ARG A 223 0.48 16.61 7.67
CA ARG A 223 0.18 17.99 8.07
C ARG A 223 1.40 18.90 8.07
N GLU A 224 2.58 18.32 7.97
CA GLU A 224 3.88 19.00 7.97
C GLU A 224 4.26 19.37 6.54
N ASP A 225 4.71 20.62 6.33
CA ASP A 225 5.03 21.16 5.01
C ASP A 225 6.31 20.54 4.38
N ASP A 226 7.19 20.00 5.19
CA ASP A 226 8.45 19.38 4.76
C ASP A 226 8.33 17.88 4.45
N VAL A 227 7.17 17.28 4.75
CA VAL A 227 6.84 15.89 4.43
C VAL A 227 6.16 15.81 3.06
N PRO A 228 6.72 15.06 2.10
CA PRO A 228 6.11 14.95 0.78
C PRO A 228 4.84 14.08 0.83
N HIS A 229 3.81 14.50 0.10
CA HIS A 229 2.58 13.74 -0.11
C HIS A 229 2.71 12.69 -1.22
N SER A 230 3.75 12.79 -2.04
CA SER A 230 4.05 11.86 -3.12
C SER A 230 5.55 11.70 -3.26
N ILE A 231 6.00 10.48 -3.53
CA ILE A 231 7.41 10.24 -3.84
C ILE A 231 7.86 11.04 -5.08
N TYR A 232 6.93 11.35 -5.98
CA TYR A 232 7.22 12.08 -7.22
C TYR A 232 7.49 13.59 -7.02
N GLU A 233 7.33 14.11 -5.79
CA GLU A 233 7.88 15.41 -5.42
C GLU A 233 9.42 15.40 -5.36
N ILE A 234 10.02 14.21 -5.32
CA ILE A 234 11.46 14.02 -5.31
C ILE A 234 11.96 13.86 -6.76
N LYS A 235 12.86 14.74 -7.16
CA LYS A 235 13.44 14.72 -8.50
C LYS A 235 14.12 13.37 -8.78
N GLY A 236 13.71 12.73 -9.88
CA GLY A 236 14.23 11.43 -10.32
C GLY A 236 13.34 10.25 -9.98
N ALA A 237 12.41 10.37 -9.02
CA ALA A 237 11.55 9.28 -8.58
C ALA A 237 10.74 8.62 -9.71
N LYS A 238 10.30 9.38 -10.72
CA LYS A 238 9.62 8.82 -11.92
C LYS A 238 10.40 7.75 -12.67
N LYS A 239 11.71 7.66 -12.46
CA LYS A 239 12.56 6.67 -13.13
C LYS A 239 12.75 5.38 -12.34
N CYS A 240 12.42 5.39 -11.05
CA CYS A 240 12.73 4.29 -10.15
C CYS A 240 11.63 3.96 -9.15
N ALA A 241 10.47 4.61 -9.23
CA ALA A 241 9.39 4.37 -8.27
C ALA A 241 8.04 4.13 -8.94
N ILE A 242 7.24 3.28 -8.30
CA ILE A 242 5.82 3.10 -8.52
C ILE A 242 5.12 3.48 -7.21
N GLU A 243 4.11 4.36 -7.28
CA GLU A 243 3.36 4.84 -6.13
C GLU A 243 1.96 4.22 -6.09
N PHE A 244 1.59 3.65 -4.95
CA PHE A 244 0.25 3.13 -4.69
C PHE A 244 -0.55 4.11 -3.85
N ARG A 245 -1.75 4.43 -4.30
CA ARG A 245 -2.68 5.36 -3.65
C ARG A 245 -3.99 4.65 -3.32
N SER A 246 -4.65 5.09 -2.26
CA SER A 246 -5.89 4.46 -1.82
C SER A 246 -6.90 5.47 -1.30
N PHE A 247 -8.14 5.35 -1.74
CA PHE A 247 -9.26 6.09 -1.16
C PHE A 247 -9.80 5.44 0.12
N SER A 248 -9.26 4.28 0.51
CA SER A 248 -9.69 3.58 1.74
C SER A 248 -9.61 4.47 2.97
N LYS A 249 -8.57 5.30 3.10
CA LYS A 249 -8.37 6.19 4.26
C LYS A 249 -8.84 7.61 3.97
N THR A 250 -8.52 8.13 2.80
CA THR A 250 -8.83 9.50 2.39
C THR A 250 -10.35 9.75 2.29
N ALA A 251 -11.09 8.82 1.68
CA ALA A 251 -12.54 8.94 1.47
C ALA A 251 -13.38 8.01 2.36
N GLY A 252 -12.75 7.21 3.22
CA GLY A 252 -13.44 6.21 4.02
C GLY A 252 -13.86 4.96 3.23
N PHE A 253 -13.22 4.68 2.10
CA PHE A 253 -13.60 3.62 1.15
C PHE A 253 -13.08 2.22 1.52
N THR A 254 -12.89 1.92 2.80
CA THR A 254 -12.46 0.58 3.25
C THR A 254 -13.41 -0.53 2.78
N GLY A 255 -14.71 -0.24 2.71
CA GLY A 255 -15.75 -1.16 2.22
C GLY A 255 -16.19 -0.93 0.77
N VAL A 256 -15.93 0.24 0.19
CA VAL A 256 -16.32 0.58 -1.19
C VAL A 256 -15.29 0.08 -2.20
N ARG A 257 -14.02 0.17 -1.86
CA ARG A 257 -12.86 -0.25 -2.65
C ARG A 257 -12.58 0.63 -3.86
N CYS A 258 -11.58 1.49 -3.74
CA CYS A 258 -11.01 2.26 -4.84
C CYS A 258 -9.61 2.73 -4.49
N GLY A 259 -8.74 2.74 -5.46
CA GLY A 259 -7.38 3.25 -5.39
C GLY A 259 -6.83 3.50 -6.78
N TYR A 260 -5.55 3.83 -6.86
CA TYR A 260 -4.83 3.96 -8.12
C TYR A 260 -3.32 3.82 -7.92
N THR A 261 -2.67 3.47 -8.98
CA THR A 261 -1.22 3.34 -9.08
C THR A 261 -0.69 4.21 -10.20
#